data_1b19f0608c2530894a273d3a4a6c5e85
#
_entry.id   1b19f0608c2530894a273d3a4a6c5e85
#
_cell.length_a   1.000
_cell.length_b   1.000
_cell.length_c   1.000
_cell.angle_alpha   90.00
_cell.angle_beta   90.00
_cell.angle_gamma   90.00
#
_symmetry.space_group_name_H-M   'P 1'
#
loop_
_entity.id
_entity.type
_entity.pdbx_description
1 polymer ?
#
loop_
_entity_poly.entity_id
_entity_poly.type
_entity_poly.pdbx_seq_one_letter_code
_entity_poly.pdbx_strand_id
1 'polypeptide(L)'
;WIDLYNKNKFEDAKFKFEQDIVFNPKSEISYLYLSKIFNKQDKKSLEEKNLNTVVLLNPKNEEAIYNLARLKLTSSDYKKSKELNKKLRFICSEFCNKSDKLKIEIENLSKK
;
A
#
# COMPACT_ATOMS: atom_id res chain seq x y z
N TRP A 1 -1.33 7.28 17.57
CA TRP A 1 -2.18 6.83 16.45
C TRP A 1 -1.67 5.52 15.87
N ILE A 2 -0.36 5.44 15.63
CA ILE A 2 0.28 4.18 15.22
C ILE A 2 0.08 3.11 16.29
N ASP A 3 0.15 3.51 17.57
CA ASP A 3 -0.11 2.60 18.67
C ASP A 3 -1.51 2.00 18.63
N LEU A 4 -2.51 2.81 18.27
CA LEU A 4 -3.89 2.32 18.12
C LEU A 4 -3.99 1.28 17.01
N TYR A 5 -3.29 1.51 15.91
CA TYR A 5 -3.21 0.54 14.82
C TYR A 5 -2.57 -0.77 15.30
N ASN A 6 -1.44 -0.66 16.00
CA ASN A 6 -0.70 -1.83 16.47
C ASN A 6 -1.49 -2.66 17.49
N LYS A 7 -2.41 -2.01 18.22
CA LYS A 7 -3.29 -2.68 19.19
C LYS A 7 -4.59 -3.18 18.56
N ASN A 8 -4.68 -3.16 17.24
CA ASN A 8 -5.88 -3.58 16.48
C ASN A 8 -7.13 -2.72 16.76
N LYS A 9 -6.93 -1.50 17.26
CA LYS A 9 -8.02 -0.55 17.47
C LYS A 9 -8.23 0.28 16.19
N PHE A 10 -8.69 -0.41 15.14
CA PHE A 10 -8.71 0.17 13.79
C PHE A 10 -9.67 1.35 13.64
N GLU A 11 -10.84 1.30 14.27
CA GLU A 11 -11.79 2.41 14.16
C GLU A 11 -11.26 3.66 14.86
N ASP A 12 -10.65 3.50 16.04
CA ASP A 12 -10.05 4.63 16.75
C ASP A 12 -8.86 5.20 15.98
N ALA A 13 -8.00 4.31 15.47
CA ALA A 13 -6.84 4.72 14.66
C ALA A 13 -7.29 5.44 13.40
N LYS A 14 -8.29 4.89 12.71
CA LYS A 14 -8.85 5.48 11.50
C LYS A 14 -9.34 6.91 11.75
N PHE A 15 -10.09 7.10 12.83
CA PHE A 15 -10.59 8.42 13.19
C PHE A 15 -9.44 9.42 13.37
N LYS A 16 -8.38 9.01 14.08
CA LYS A 16 -7.22 9.88 14.33
C LYS A 16 -6.47 10.21 13.04
N PHE A 17 -6.26 9.24 12.16
CA PHE A 17 -5.59 9.49 10.89
C PHE A 17 -6.44 10.37 9.97
N GLU A 18 -7.75 10.17 9.94
CA GLU A 18 -8.65 11.02 9.15
C GLU A 18 -8.66 12.45 9.68
N GLN A 19 -8.61 12.61 11.00
CA GLN A 19 -8.53 13.93 11.63
C GLN A 19 -7.20 14.61 11.27
N ASP A 20 -6.10 13.85 11.28
CA ASP A 20 -4.80 14.39 10.90
C ASP A 20 -4.79 14.92 9.46
N ILE A 21 -5.45 14.22 8.54
CA ILE A 21 -5.51 14.63 7.14
C ILE A 21 -6.24 15.96 6.97
N VAL A 22 -7.24 16.24 7.81
CA VAL A 22 -7.94 17.53 7.77
C VAL A 22 -6.97 18.69 8.02
N PHE A 23 -6.02 18.51 8.95
CA PHE A 23 -5.04 19.54 9.28
C PHE A 23 -3.78 19.43 8.44
N ASN A 24 -3.43 18.22 7.98
CA ASN A 24 -2.23 17.94 7.20
C ASN A 24 -2.60 17.12 5.96
N PRO A 25 -3.20 17.74 4.93
CA PRO A 25 -3.67 16.99 3.76
C PRO A 25 -2.57 16.34 2.93
N LYS A 26 -1.31 16.64 3.22
CA LYS A 26 -0.16 16.01 2.58
C LYS A 26 0.58 15.04 3.50
N SER A 27 -0.10 14.55 4.54
CA SER A 27 0.50 13.60 5.48
C SER A 27 0.57 12.21 4.85
N GLU A 28 1.72 11.89 4.28
CA GLU A 28 1.99 10.60 3.64
C GLU A 28 1.72 9.44 4.61
N ILE A 29 2.18 9.57 5.85
CA ILE A 29 2.06 8.50 6.83
C ILE A 29 0.59 8.22 7.21
N SER A 30 -0.25 9.25 7.29
CA SER A 30 -1.67 9.06 7.62
C SER A 30 -2.39 8.30 6.52
N TYR A 31 -2.14 8.62 5.25
CA TYR A 31 -2.73 7.89 4.13
C TYR A 31 -2.23 6.45 4.09
N LEU A 32 -0.94 6.23 4.38
CA LEU A 32 -0.38 4.88 4.39
C LEU A 32 -1.06 4.02 5.45
N TYR A 33 -1.20 4.53 6.66
CA TYR A 33 -1.86 3.76 7.74
C TYR A 33 -3.34 3.59 7.50
N LEU A 34 -4.01 4.57 6.90
CA LEU A 34 -5.40 4.40 6.48
C LEU A 34 -5.54 3.25 5.48
N SER A 35 -4.62 3.17 4.51
CA SER A 35 -4.65 2.06 3.55
C SER A 35 -4.45 0.71 4.26
N LYS A 36 -3.60 0.65 5.27
CA LYS A 36 -3.38 -0.57 6.06
C LYS A 36 -4.63 -0.97 6.84
N ILE A 37 -5.33 0.02 7.39
CA ILE A 37 -6.58 -0.22 8.11
C ILE A 37 -7.64 -0.77 7.16
N PHE A 38 -7.79 -0.15 5.98
CA PHE A 38 -8.76 -0.62 4.99
C PHE A 38 -8.41 -2.01 4.48
N ASN A 39 -7.12 -2.34 4.40
CA ASN A 39 -6.69 -3.71 4.08
C ASN A 39 -7.21 -4.71 5.12
N LYS A 40 -7.07 -4.38 6.41
CA LYS A 40 -7.56 -5.23 7.50
C LYS A 40 -9.08 -5.35 7.50
N GLN A 41 -9.78 -4.34 7.01
CA GLN A 41 -11.24 -4.32 6.95
C GLN A 41 -11.78 -4.86 5.60
N ASP A 42 -10.90 -5.32 4.73
CA ASP A 42 -11.23 -5.85 3.41
C ASP A 42 -11.99 -4.84 2.54
N LYS A 43 -11.59 -3.58 2.62
CA LYS A 43 -12.18 -2.48 1.83
C LYS A 43 -11.19 -2.08 0.74
N LYS A 44 -11.13 -2.88 -0.32
CA LYS A 44 -10.10 -2.77 -1.37
C LYS A 44 -10.12 -1.43 -2.10
N SER A 45 -11.29 -0.89 -2.42
CA SER A 45 -11.39 0.39 -3.13
C SER A 45 -10.81 1.53 -2.33
N LEU A 46 -11.09 1.57 -1.03
CA LEU A 46 -10.58 2.60 -0.14
C LEU A 46 -9.07 2.42 0.10
N GLU A 47 -8.63 1.17 0.21
CA GLU A 47 -7.21 0.86 0.32
C GLU A 47 -6.44 1.39 -0.88
N GLU A 48 -6.93 1.10 -2.09
CA GLU A 48 -6.31 1.52 -3.33
C GLU A 48 -6.26 3.05 -3.43
N LYS A 49 -7.36 3.71 -3.11
CA LYS A 49 -7.43 5.17 -3.15
C LYS A 49 -6.36 5.80 -2.26
N ASN A 50 -6.20 5.31 -1.04
CA ASN A 50 -5.22 5.85 -0.11
C ASN A 50 -3.79 5.52 -0.53
N LEU A 51 -3.54 4.32 -1.07
CA LEU A 51 -2.22 3.95 -1.59
C LEU A 51 -1.84 4.82 -2.78
N ASN A 52 -2.77 5.08 -3.68
CA ASN A 52 -2.52 5.99 -4.81
C ASN A 52 -2.15 7.39 -4.32
N THR A 53 -2.80 7.86 -3.26
CA THR A 53 -2.47 9.16 -2.68
C THR A 53 -1.06 9.18 -2.12
N VAL A 54 -0.65 8.12 -1.42
CA VAL A 54 0.72 8.02 -0.89
C VAL A 54 1.74 8.08 -2.02
N VAL A 55 1.52 7.31 -3.10
CA VAL A 55 2.43 7.27 -4.24
C VAL A 55 2.47 8.63 -4.95
N LEU A 56 1.34 9.33 -5.00
CA LEU A 56 1.30 10.68 -5.57
C LEU A 56 2.12 11.67 -4.73
N LEU A 57 2.00 11.59 -3.41
CA LEU A 57 2.75 12.46 -2.49
C LEU A 57 4.24 12.12 -2.45
N ASN A 58 4.57 10.83 -2.53
CA ASN A 58 5.94 10.35 -2.50
C ASN A 58 6.10 9.14 -3.43
N PRO A 59 6.51 9.36 -4.68
CA PRO A 59 6.68 8.26 -5.64
C PRO A 59 7.77 7.25 -5.26
N LYS A 60 8.55 7.51 -4.22
CA LYS A 60 9.60 6.61 -3.75
C LYS A 60 9.23 5.86 -2.47
N ASN A 61 7.96 5.93 -2.07
CA ASN A 61 7.51 5.17 -0.90
C ASN A 61 7.40 3.69 -1.28
N GLU A 62 8.40 2.90 -0.89
CA GLU A 62 8.51 1.49 -1.26
C GLU A 62 7.35 0.66 -0.70
N GLU A 63 6.97 0.91 0.53
CA GLU A 63 5.88 0.15 1.17
C GLU A 63 4.56 0.37 0.42
N ALA A 64 4.26 1.61 0.05
CA ALA A 64 3.04 1.94 -0.67
C ALA A 64 3.00 1.28 -2.05
N ILE A 65 4.12 1.34 -2.78
CA ILE A 65 4.21 0.71 -4.10
C ILE A 65 4.07 -0.80 -3.98
N TYR A 66 4.73 -1.41 -3.00
CA TYR A 66 4.65 -2.85 -2.76
C TYR A 66 3.21 -3.27 -2.43
N ASN A 67 2.57 -2.55 -1.51
CA ASN A 67 1.19 -2.87 -1.10
C ASN A 67 0.22 -2.70 -2.27
N LEU A 68 0.42 -1.68 -3.09
CA LEU A 68 -0.41 -1.45 -4.27
C LEU A 68 -0.21 -2.56 -5.31
N ALA A 69 1.04 -2.99 -5.53
CA ALA A 69 1.35 -4.10 -6.43
C ALA A 69 0.67 -5.39 -5.96
N ARG A 70 0.70 -5.67 -4.64
CA ARG A 70 0.04 -6.84 -4.09
C ARG A 70 -1.48 -6.75 -4.23
N LEU A 71 -2.04 -5.58 -4.02
CA LEU A 71 -3.47 -5.36 -4.20
C LEU A 71 -3.89 -5.65 -5.64
N LYS A 72 -3.12 -5.18 -6.61
CA LYS A 72 -3.38 -5.46 -8.03
C LYS A 72 -3.25 -6.95 -8.33
N LEU A 73 -2.27 -7.62 -7.69
CA LEU A 73 -2.10 -9.06 -7.86
C LEU A 73 -3.33 -9.82 -7.35
N THR A 74 -3.85 -9.47 -6.19
CA THR A 74 -5.04 -10.12 -5.63
C THR A 74 -6.29 -9.85 -6.47
N SER A 75 -6.29 -8.75 -7.21
CA SER A 75 -7.39 -8.39 -8.13
C SER A 75 -7.17 -8.97 -9.53
N SER A 76 -6.17 -9.83 -9.70
CA SER A 76 -5.82 -10.46 -10.97
C SER A 76 -5.38 -9.47 -12.07
N ASP A 77 -5.03 -8.27 -11.69
CA ASP A 77 -4.46 -7.28 -12.62
C ASP A 77 -2.94 -7.46 -12.65
N TYR A 78 -2.51 -8.54 -13.31
CA TYR A 78 -1.11 -8.94 -13.34
C TYR A 78 -0.22 -7.91 -14.05
N LYS A 79 -0.75 -7.31 -15.10
CA LYS A 79 -0.01 -6.30 -15.85
C LYS A 79 0.34 -5.11 -14.96
N LYS A 80 -0.64 -4.59 -14.23
CA LYS A 80 -0.43 -3.45 -13.36
C LYS A 80 0.46 -3.80 -12.18
N SER A 81 0.26 -4.99 -11.61
CA SER A 81 1.10 -5.50 -10.53
C SER A 81 2.56 -5.58 -10.96
N LYS A 82 2.80 -6.10 -12.17
CA LYS A 82 4.14 -6.22 -12.72
C LYS A 82 4.80 -4.87 -12.95
N GLU A 83 4.04 -3.91 -13.48
CA GLU A 83 4.54 -2.54 -13.70
C GLU A 83 4.96 -1.88 -12.38
N LEU A 84 4.12 -2.00 -11.36
CA LEU A 84 4.41 -1.45 -10.04
C LEU A 84 5.63 -2.11 -9.41
N ASN A 85 5.74 -3.43 -9.53
CA ASN A 85 6.88 -4.15 -8.98
C ASN A 85 8.18 -3.80 -9.71
N LYS A 86 8.12 -3.58 -11.02
CA LYS A 86 9.26 -3.14 -11.80
C LYS A 86 9.75 -1.79 -11.31
N LYS A 87 8.82 -0.87 -11.06
CA LYS A 87 9.14 0.45 -10.51
C LYS A 87 9.78 0.32 -9.13
N LEU A 88 9.22 -0.58 -8.29
CA LEU A 88 9.76 -0.83 -6.95
C LEU A 88 11.21 -1.32 -7.03
N ARG A 89 11.49 -2.27 -7.91
CA ARG A 89 12.84 -2.81 -8.08
C ARG A 89 13.84 -1.75 -8.50
N PHE A 90 13.38 -0.77 -9.27
CA PHE A 90 14.23 0.31 -9.72
C PHE A 90 14.63 1.26 -8.60
N ILE A 91 13.72 1.50 -7.63
CA ILE A 91 13.95 2.48 -6.57
C ILE A 91 14.27 1.86 -5.21
N CYS A 92 14.15 0.55 -5.06
CA CYS A 92 14.18 -0.09 -3.74
C CYS A 92 15.53 0.03 -3.03
N SER A 93 15.45 0.11 -1.71
CA SER A 93 16.59 -0.04 -0.81
C SER A 93 16.26 -1.07 0.27
N GLU A 94 15.06 -1.05 0.82
CA GLU A 94 14.63 -1.97 1.87
C GLU A 94 13.73 -3.09 1.36
N PHE A 95 12.97 -2.85 0.29
CA PHE A 95 11.98 -3.79 -0.24
C PHE A 95 12.48 -4.61 -1.42
N CYS A 96 13.80 -4.62 -1.68
CA CYS A 96 14.33 -5.36 -2.83
C CYS A 96 14.05 -6.86 -2.74
N ASN A 97 14.23 -7.47 -1.56
CA ASN A 97 13.95 -8.90 -1.38
C ASN A 97 12.47 -9.20 -1.56
N LYS A 98 11.60 -8.35 -1.02
CA LYS A 98 10.15 -8.51 -1.19
C LYS A 98 9.74 -8.35 -2.65
N SER A 99 10.39 -7.43 -3.37
CA SER A 99 10.16 -7.22 -4.78
C SER A 99 10.54 -8.45 -5.61
N ASP A 100 11.68 -9.07 -5.30
CA ASP A 100 12.13 -10.28 -5.98
C ASP A 100 11.14 -11.43 -5.78
N LYS A 101 10.68 -11.63 -4.55
CA LYS A 101 9.69 -12.66 -4.24
C LYS A 101 8.36 -12.38 -4.92
N LEU A 102 7.94 -11.11 -4.97
CA LEU A 102 6.71 -10.71 -5.63
C LEU A 102 6.77 -10.98 -7.13
N LYS A 103 7.93 -10.73 -7.75
CA LYS A 103 8.12 -11.01 -9.17
C LYS A 103 7.85 -12.48 -9.49
N ILE A 104 8.39 -13.39 -8.66
CA ILE A 104 8.21 -14.82 -8.83
C ILE A 104 6.72 -15.18 -8.66
N GLU A 105 6.08 -14.62 -7.66
CA GLU A 105 4.67 -14.86 -7.38
C GLU A 105 3.79 -14.40 -8.55
N ILE A 106 4.05 -13.22 -9.10
CA ILE A 106 3.33 -12.69 -10.26
C ILE A 106 3.50 -13.62 -11.46
N GLU A 107 4.73 -14.05 -11.73
CA GLU A 107 5.02 -14.94 -12.85
C GLU A 107 4.28 -16.27 -12.71
N ASN A 108 4.27 -16.84 -11.50
CA ASN A 108 3.58 -18.11 -11.24
C ASN A 108 2.07 -18.00 -11.42
N LEU A 109 1.47 -16.92 -10.92
CA LEU A 109 0.02 -16.72 -11.00
C LEU A 109 -0.42 -16.35 -12.42
N SER A 110 0.38 -15.57 -13.14
CA SER A 110 0.02 -15.11 -14.48
C SER A 110 0.12 -16.24 -15.54
N LYS A 111 0.80 -17.33 -15.22
CA LYS A 111 0.90 -18.49 -16.12
C LYS A 111 -0.31 -19.42 -16.07
N LYS A 112 -1.18 -19.22 -15.11
CA LYS A 112 -2.40 -20.00 -14.99
C LYS A 112 -3.53 -19.36 -15.82
#